data_addcf7dc4b1f8ebc0514e21ba9d0a900
#
_entry.id   addcf7dc4b1f8ebc0514e21ba9d0a900
#
_cell.length_a   1.000
_cell.length_b   1.000
_cell.length_c   1.000
_cell.angle_alpha   90.00
_cell.angle_beta   90.00
_cell.angle_gamma   90.00
#
_symmetry.space_group_name_H-M   'P 1'
#
loop_
_entity.id
_entity.type
_entity.pdbx_description
1 polymer ?
#
loop_
_entity_poly.entity_id
_entity_poly.type
_entity_poly.pdbx_seq_one_letter_code
_entity_poly.pdbx_strand_id
1 'polypeptide(L)'
;MNKKTPKKHSTLSNTLFALKWQFEIAPGYTVFTLMQTVLGDVVTLFEHTFLTAYIINCVEQKKTLTDVLYFLIPVAIAVFIKLMLNTFFDAYIAPGEREKIQMKTRMRLYEKAASLELARYDDSGFYNDFVWAMQKAPDHITGAVGAFNTLLSRITVSIIAGAYIVSVDASSLLILVFLMPFTYFSGRAINKRAMKMQEEIVPVQRRSDYVSRIFYLADYVKDLKTGNISPKLEKDLSDSTEEMRAIVKKRQKPIIALNVATNSAAGLIISGVYLSYLFFKALVLGKFGLGSLLGVYNSTQTLNGKVLTAVSNLSEFQNHSLYIEKLRRFSETENTMEDNGRLALPAGGDIVLRNVEFTYPGNSEPTLKDVSCSFKRGEKVALVGFNGAGKSTLIKLLLRLYDPTGGKISYGGENIKNYRIADYRGCFGVLFQDYELIATDLARNISADNKPLDIKKADEALKKSAFWEKFKTLPNGYETQLTKEFDESGFNPSGGEKQKIALARVLYADSDIIILDEPSGALDPIAEYTLNKTVTELSSDKTVIIISHRLSTTRFADKIYMLANGEIIESGTHEKLIKQNGKYAEMFRLQAEKYR
;
A
#
# COMPACT_ATOMS: atom_id res chain seq x y z
N MET A 1 -18.52 2.07 20.24
CA MET A 1 -17.33 2.93 20.00
C MET A 1 -17.70 4.04 19.04
N ASN A 2 -17.65 5.31 19.49
CA ASN A 2 -17.87 6.46 18.59
C ASN A 2 -16.77 6.45 17.50
N LYS A 3 -17.12 6.10 16.26
CA LYS A 3 -16.25 6.33 15.10
C LYS A 3 -16.04 7.84 14.99
N LYS A 4 -14.94 8.36 15.58
CA LYS A 4 -14.47 9.71 15.23
C LYS A 4 -14.24 9.68 13.72
N THR A 5 -15.07 10.42 12.97
CA THR A 5 -14.83 10.63 11.53
C THR A 5 -13.39 11.11 11.37
N PRO A 6 -12.57 10.42 10.57
CA PRO A 6 -11.17 10.77 10.42
C PRO A 6 -11.07 12.22 9.95
N LYS A 7 -10.22 13.00 10.59
CA LYS A 7 -10.00 14.42 10.31
C LYS A 7 -9.51 14.56 8.87
N LYS A 8 -10.30 15.17 8.00
CA LYS A 8 -9.93 15.39 6.61
C LYS A 8 -8.94 16.56 6.54
N HIS A 9 -7.74 16.32 6.04
CA HIS A 9 -6.73 17.36 5.89
C HIS A 9 -6.96 18.18 4.62
N SER A 10 -6.54 19.46 4.64
CA SER A 10 -6.61 20.31 3.45
C SER A 10 -5.59 19.87 2.40
N THR A 11 -5.87 20.19 1.13
CA THR A 11 -4.98 19.89 0.00
C THR A 11 -3.57 20.45 0.24
N LEU A 12 -3.47 21.67 0.76
CA LEU A 12 -2.18 22.30 1.06
C LEU A 12 -1.44 21.54 2.19
N SER A 13 -2.14 21.13 3.25
CA SER A 13 -1.56 20.34 4.33
C SER A 13 -1.01 19.01 3.84
N ASN A 14 -1.71 18.33 2.93
CA ASN A 14 -1.25 17.09 2.32
C ASN A 14 -0.04 17.29 1.41
N THR A 15 0.00 18.39 0.66
CA THR A 15 1.16 18.71 -0.17
C THR A 15 2.39 19.02 0.68
N LEU A 16 2.24 19.78 1.76
CA LEU A 16 3.33 20.05 2.70
C LEU A 16 3.82 18.77 3.39
N PHE A 17 2.91 17.85 3.70
CA PHE A 17 3.28 16.54 4.22
C PHE A 17 4.12 15.76 3.20
N ALA A 18 3.72 15.71 1.92
CA ALA A 18 4.48 15.05 0.87
C ALA A 18 5.85 15.69 0.66
N LEU A 19 5.92 17.03 0.69
CA LEU A 19 7.18 17.77 0.58
C LEU A 19 8.13 17.43 1.74
N LYS A 20 7.62 17.43 2.98
CA LYS A 20 8.39 17.05 4.16
C LYS A 20 8.89 15.59 4.05
N TRP A 21 8.01 14.68 3.65
CA TRP A 21 8.33 13.26 3.48
C TRP A 21 9.46 13.04 2.47
N GLN A 22 9.36 13.66 1.29
CA GLN A 22 10.40 13.57 0.26
C GLN A 22 11.69 14.26 0.70
N PHE A 23 11.61 15.42 1.35
CA PHE A 23 12.77 16.15 1.84
C PHE A 23 13.56 15.36 2.88
N GLU A 24 12.89 14.67 3.79
CA GLU A 24 13.56 13.79 4.78
C GLU A 24 14.34 12.64 4.11
N ILE A 25 13.86 12.14 2.97
CA ILE A 25 14.49 11.02 2.27
C ILE A 25 15.61 11.49 1.35
N ALA A 26 15.37 12.58 0.61
CA ALA A 26 16.24 13.06 -0.46
C ALA A 26 16.27 14.60 -0.51
N PRO A 27 16.88 15.29 0.49
CA PRO A 27 16.85 16.75 0.59
C PRO A 27 17.49 17.44 -0.63
N GLY A 28 18.67 17.00 -1.06
CA GLY A 28 19.38 17.57 -2.21
C GLY A 28 18.55 17.45 -3.50
N TYR A 29 17.97 16.29 -3.76
CA TYR A 29 17.09 16.07 -4.92
C TYR A 29 15.86 16.98 -4.89
N THR A 30 15.21 17.13 -3.73
CA THR A 30 14.01 17.96 -3.57
C THR A 30 14.30 19.44 -3.85
N VAL A 31 15.41 19.97 -3.32
CA VAL A 31 15.83 21.36 -3.57
C VAL A 31 16.24 21.54 -5.03
N PHE A 32 17.02 20.61 -5.58
CA PHE A 32 17.49 20.73 -6.95
C PHE A 32 16.33 20.70 -7.97
N THR A 33 15.36 19.79 -7.81
CA THR A 33 14.18 19.76 -8.71
C THR A 33 13.34 21.04 -8.65
N LEU A 34 13.24 21.64 -7.46
CA LEU A 34 12.60 22.96 -7.32
C LEU A 34 13.37 24.03 -8.07
N MET A 35 14.67 24.12 -7.85
CA MET A 35 15.54 25.11 -8.54
C MET A 35 15.51 24.88 -10.06
N GLN A 36 15.65 23.64 -10.52
CA GLN A 36 15.60 23.29 -11.94
C GLN A 36 14.29 23.75 -12.59
N THR A 37 13.14 23.50 -11.94
CA THR A 37 11.83 23.89 -12.46
C THR A 37 11.69 25.41 -12.55
N VAL A 38 12.05 26.13 -11.48
CA VAL A 38 11.92 27.58 -11.42
C VAL A 38 12.89 28.27 -12.36
N LEU A 39 14.18 27.93 -12.29
CA LEU A 39 15.22 28.52 -13.16
C LEU A 39 14.97 28.16 -14.63
N GLY A 40 14.55 26.93 -14.91
CA GLY A 40 14.23 26.48 -16.26
C GLY A 40 13.15 27.33 -16.92
N ASP A 41 12.07 27.59 -16.21
CA ASP A 41 10.97 28.44 -16.71
C ASP A 41 11.36 29.94 -16.80
N VAL A 42 12.19 30.43 -15.86
CA VAL A 42 12.71 31.84 -15.91
C VAL A 42 13.64 32.01 -17.10
N VAL A 43 14.55 31.06 -17.35
CA VAL A 43 15.43 31.13 -18.53
C VAL A 43 14.60 31.07 -19.82
N THR A 44 13.59 30.24 -19.90
CA THR A 44 12.69 30.16 -21.04
C THR A 44 11.94 31.50 -21.27
N LEU A 45 11.48 32.16 -20.20
CA LEU A 45 10.91 33.51 -20.29
C LEU A 45 11.95 34.50 -20.84
N PHE A 46 13.18 34.43 -20.35
CA PHE A 46 14.26 35.31 -20.80
C PHE A 46 14.54 35.10 -22.30
N GLU A 47 14.66 33.85 -22.77
CA GLU A 47 14.87 33.52 -24.18
C GLU A 47 13.75 34.09 -25.08
N HIS A 48 12.52 33.84 -24.75
CA HIS A 48 11.38 34.23 -25.60
C HIS A 48 11.00 35.70 -25.49
N THR A 49 11.31 36.37 -24.40
CA THR A 49 10.90 37.76 -24.16
C THR A 49 12.06 38.70 -24.33
N PHE A 50 13.07 38.57 -23.46
CA PHE A 50 14.14 39.60 -23.38
C PHE A 50 15.14 39.49 -24.54
N LEU A 51 15.56 38.25 -24.90
CA LEU A 51 16.49 38.04 -26.00
C LEU A 51 15.86 38.48 -27.34
N THR A 52 14.61 38.09 -27.59
CA THR A 52 13.89 38.46 -28.80
C THR A 52 13.72 40.00 -28.90
N ALA A 53 13.33 40.65 -27.80
CA ALA A 53 13.21 42.09 -27.74
C ALA A 53 14.54 42.81 -28.00
N TYR A 54 15.62 42.29 -27.40
CA TYR A 54 16.98 42.83 -27.57
C TYR A 54 17.46 42.76 -29.03
N ILE A 55 17.34 41.60 -29.66
CA ILE A 55 17.77 41.37 -31.05
C ILE A 55 17.04 42.36 -31.99
N ILE A 56 15.73 42.51 -31.85
CA ILE A 56 14.94 43.39 -32.70
C ILE A 56 15.27 44.85 -32.44
N ASN A 57 15.47 45.27 -31.19
CA ASN A 57 15.93 46.60 -30.87
C ASN A 57 17.31 46.91 -31.46
N CYS A 58 18.22 45.92 -31.51
CA CYS A 58 19.52 46.08 -32.17
C CYS A 58 19.37 46.32 -33.69
N VAL A 59 18.46 45.58 -34.34
CA VAL A 59 18.18 45.76 -35.77
C VAL A 59 17.55 47.13 -36.02
N GLU A 60 16.58 47.53 -35.20
CA GLU A 60 15.90 48.85 -35.31
C GLU A 60 16.89 50.01 -35.14
N GLN A 61 17.82 49.88 -34.19
CA GLN A 61 18.88 50.86 -33.90
C GLN A 61 20.08 50.76 -34.85
N LYS A 62 20.06 49.86 -35.86
CA LYS A 62 21.16 49.62 -36.81
C LYS A 62 22.50 49.35 -36.11
N LYS A 63 22.49 48.67 -35.00
CA LYS A 63 23.70 48.24 -34.26
C LYS A 63 24.56 47.31 -35.11
N THR A 64 25.83 47.22 -34.77
CA THR A 64 26.76 46.31 -35.45
C THR A 64 26.48 44.85 -35.10
N LEU A 65 26.87 43.95 -35.98
CA LEU A 65 26.77 42.51 -35.68
C LEU A 65 27.52 42.14 -34.39
N THR A 66 28.63 42.83 -34.13
CA THR A 66 29.46 42.64 -32.94
C THR A 66 28.66 42.91 -31.65
N ASP A 67 27.83 43.97 -31.62
CA ASP A 67 27.00 44.31 -30.46
C ASP A 67 25.94 43.23 -30.18
N VAL A 68 25.38 42.65 -31.24
CA VAL A 68 24.41 41.56 -31.12
C VAL A 68 25.09 40.30 -30.59
N LEU A 69 26.27 39.96 -31.10
CA LEU A 69 27.03 38.79 -30.70
C LEU A 69 27.53 38.86 -29.24
N TYR A 70 27.91 40.04 -28.77
CA TYR A 70 28.31 40.24 -27.37
C TYR A 70 27.24 39.82 -26.36
N PHE A 71 25.96 39.98 -26.71
CA PHE A 71 24.85 39.55 -25.85
C PHE A 71 24.39 38.11 -26.17
N LEU A 72 24.36 37.74 -27.44
CA LEU A 72 23.87 36.45 -27.90
C LEU A 72 24.74 35.29 -27.41
N ILE A 73 26.08 35.44 -27.47
CA ILE A 73 27.02 34.36 -27.12
C ILE A 73 26.90 33.98 -25.64
N PRO A 74 26.96 34.91 -24.66
CA PRO A 74 26.77 34.55 -23.25
C PRO A 74 25.43 33.88 -22.98
N VAL A 75 24.35 34.34 -23.61
CA VAL A 75 23.02 33.71 -23.47
C VAL A 75 23.00 32.32 -24.05
N ALA A 76 23.57 32.10 -25.25
CA ALA A 76 23.66 30.78 -25.85
C ALA A 76 24.47 29.79 -24.98
N ILE A 77 25.59 30.25 -24.40
CA ILE A 77 26.38 29.48 -23.48
C ILE A 77 25.56 29.13 -22.22
N ALA A 78 24.84 30.10 -21.63
CA ALA A 78 24.01 29.85 -20.45
C ALA A 78 22.88 28.83 -20.73
N VAL A 79 22.24 28.93 -21.90
CA VAL A 79 21.21 27.98 -22.36
C VAL A 79 21.82 26.60 -22.56
N PHE A 80 22.98 26.51 -23.19
CA PHE A 80 23.69 25.25 -23.41
C PHE A 80 24.06 24.58 -22.08
N ILE A 81 24.62 25.33 -21.13
CA ILE A 81 24.94 24.83 -19.79
C ILE A 81 23.66 24.34 -19.09
N LYS A 82 22.57 25.09 -19.14
CA LYS A 82 21.27 24.68 -18.60
C LYS A 82 20.81 23.36 -19.20
N LEU A 83 20.84 23.21 -20.52
CA LEU A 83 20.43 21.98 -21.20
C LEU A 83 21.30 20.78 -20.79
N MET A 84 22.62 20.97 -20.73
CA MET A 84 23.56 19.95 -20.28
C MET A 84 23.29 19.53 -18.82
N LEU A 85 23.12 20.50 -17.92
CA LEU A 85 22.84 20.22 -16.50
C LEU A 85 21.49 19.50 -16.34
N ASN A 86 20.46 19.95 -17.05
CA ASN A 86 19.15 19.30 -17.00
C ASN A 86 19.21 17.86 -17.53
N THR A 87 19.86 17.66 -18.70
CA THR A 87 20.00 16.32 -19.28
C THR A 87 20.80 15.39 -18.38
N PHE A 88 21.92 15.87 -17.83
CA PHE A 88 22.72 15.08 -16.88
C PHE A 88 21.91 14.73 -15.63
N PHE A 89 21.20 15.69 -15.07
CA PHE A 89 20.39 15.45 -13.89
C PHE A 89 19.27 14.46 -14.17
N ASP A 90 18.49 14.67 -15.24
CA ASP A 90 17.33 13.84 -15.56
C ASP A 90 17.72 12.41 -15.99
N ALA A 91 18.86 12.25 -16.69
CA ALA A 91 19.32 10.95 -17.16
C ALA A 91 20.12 10.17 -16.12
N TYR A 92 20.88 10.84 -15.25
CA TYR A 92 21.83 10.18 -14.36
C TYR A 92 21.43 10.24 -12.89
N ILE A 93 21.04 11.42 -12.38
CA ILE A 93 20.75 11.60 -10.94
C ILE A 93 19.31 11.24 -10.60
N ALA A 94 18.35 11.76 -11.36
CA ALA A 94 16.95 11.65 -11.03
C ALA A 94 16.41 10.21 -10.94
N PRO A 95 16.81 9.25 -11.82
CA PRO A 95 16.35 7.88 -11.71
C PRO A 95 16.74 7.23 -10.36
N GLY A 96 18.01 7.37 -9.96
CA GLY A 96 18.51 6.80 -8.71
C GLY A 96 17.85 7.41 -7.47
N GLU A 97 17.65 8.73 -7.43
CA GLU A 97 16.99 9.38 -6.31
C GLU A 97 15.48 9.08 -6.25
N ARG A 98 14.81 8.91 -7.40
CA ARG A 98 13.41 8.46 -7.45
C ARG A 98 13.27 7.05 -6.90
N GLU A 99 14.11 6.12 -7.31
CA GLU A 99 14.12 4.75 -6.75
C GLU A 99 14.39 4.75 -5.25
N LYS A 100 15.32 5.57 -4.78
CA LYS A 100 15.61 5.73 -3.34
C LYS A 100 14.38 6.24 -2.58
N ILE A 101 13.65 7.22 -3.13
CA ILE A 101 12.41 7.73 -2.53
C ILE A 101 11.36 6.63 -2.50
N GLN A 102 11.18 5.88 -3.59
CA GLN A 102 10.23 4.77 -3.67
C GLN A 102 10.57 3.69 -2.64
N MET A 103 11.82 3.22 -2.63
CA MET A 103 12.27 2.18 -1.71
C MET A 103 12.10 2.59 -0.24
N LYS A 104 12.60 3.76 0.15
CA LYS A 104 12.49 4.23 1.55
C LYS A 104 11.03 4.48 1.96
N THR A 105 10.19 4.96 1.05
CA THR A 105 8.75 5.11 1.31
C THR A 105 8.11 3.74 1.55
N ARG A 106 8.39 2.74 0.69
CA ARG A 106 7.88 1.38 0.89
C ARG A 106 8.36 0.77 2.20
N MET A 107 9.64 0.93 2.54
CA MET A 107 10.19 0.43 3.82
C MET A 107 9.44 1.01 5.02
N ARG A 108 9.24 2.35 5.07
CA ARG A 108 8.46 2.99 6.15
C ARG A 108 7.02 2.46 6.23
N LEU A 109 6.40 2.19 5.07
CA LEU A 109 5.06 1.61 5.02
C LEU A 109 5.05 0.16 5.51
N TYR A 110 6.05 -0.66 5.15
CA TYR A 110 6.18 -2.04 5.61
C TYR A 110 6.44 -2.12 7.12
N GLU A 111 7.32 -1.27 7.65
CA GLU A 111 7.56 -1.16 9.10
C GLU A 111 6.27 -0.79 9.84
N LYS A 112 5.51 0.18 9.30
CA LYS A 112 4.22 0.55 9.88
C LYS A 112 3.21 -0.59 9.80
N ALA A 113 3.10 -1.27 8.64
CA ALA A 113 2.22 -2.42 8.47
C ALA A 113 2.55 -3.54 9.46
N ALA A 114 3.84 -3.89 9.60
CA ALA A 114 4.29 -4.91 10.54
C ALA A 114 3.99 -4.55 12.01
N SER A 115 3.90 -3.28 12.35
CA SER A 115 3.58 -2.81 13.70
C SER A 115 2.09 -2.79 14.03
N LEU A 116 1.21 -2.93 13.05
CA LEU A 116 -0.24 -2.85 13.24
C LEU A 116 -0.84 -4.16 13.70
N GLU A 117 -1.88 -4.06 14.52
CA GLU A 117 -2.66 -5.20 15.02
C GLU A 117 -3.52 -5.86 13.93
N LEU A 118 -3.77 -7.16 14.07
CA LEU A 118 -4.57 -7.95 13.11
C LEU A 118 -6.00 -7.39 12.93
N ALA A 119 -6.59 -6.87 14.00
CA ALA A 119 -7.94 -6.27 13.98
C ALA A 119 -8.11 -5.13 12.97
N ARG A 120 -7.02 -4.44 12.59
CA ARG A 120 -7.04 -3.38 11.56
C ARG A 120 -7.25 -3.94 10.17
N TYR A 121 -6.69 -5.11 9.89
CA TYR A 121 -6.82 -5.76 8.59
C TYR A 121 -8.21 -6.33 8.32
N ASP A 122 -9.02 -6.55 9.38
CA ASP A 122 -10.43 -6.96 9.26
C ASP A 122 -11.36 -5.78 8.88
N ASP A 123 -10.92 -4.53 9.07
CA ASP A 123 -11.68 -3.34 8.63
C ASP A 123 -11.47 -3.11 7.13
N SER A 124 -12.51 -3.33 6.34
CA SER A 124 -12.46 -3.18 4.88
C SER A 124 -12.08 -1.76 4.43
N GLY A 125 -12.44 -0.74 5.21
CA GLY A 125 -12.08 0.66 4.94
C GLY A 125 -10.58 0.89 5.11
N PHE A 126 -10.02 0.41 6.22
CA PHE A 126 -8.59 0.44 6.49
C PHE A 126 -7.81 -0.37 5.44
N TYR A 127 -8.24 -1.59 5.14
CA TYR A 127 -7.57 -2.46 4.17
C TYR A 127 -7.51 -1.83 2.78
N ASN A 128 -8.58 -1.17 2.33
CA ASN A 128 -8.57 -0.42 1.07
C ASN A 128 -7.55 0.73 1.10
N ASP A 129 -7.53 1.55 2.16
CA ASP A 129 -6.58 2.66 2.27
C ASP A 129 -5.13 2.16 2.36
N PHE A 130 -4.90 1.01 3.03
CA PHE A 130 -3.61 0.33 3.11
C PHE A 130 -3.11 -0.13 1.73
N VAL A 131 -3.93 -0.86 0.97
CA VAL A 131 -3.57 -1.34 -0.38
C VAL A 131 -3.23 -0.16 -1.31
N TRP A 132 -4.04 0.91 -1.27
CA TRP A 132 -3.76 2.12 -2.04
C TRP A 132 -2.47 2.82 -1.61
N ALA A 133 -2.21 2.91 -0.30
CA ALA A 133 -0.97 3.48 0.22
C ALA A 133 0.25 2.70 -0.28
N MET A 134 0.21 1.36 -0.20
CA MET A 134 1.31 0.50 -0.65
C MET A 134 1.60 0.62 -2.15
N GLN A 135 0.56 0.65 -2.98
CA GLN A 135 0.72 0.62 -4.43
C GLN A 135 1.01 1.99 -5.05
N LYS A 136 0.46 3.07 -4.49
CA LYS A 136 0.41 4.38 -5.17
C LYS A 136 1.09 5.52 -4.40
N ALA A 137 1.37 5.37 -3.09
CA ALA A 137 1.93 6.47 -2.31
C ALA A 137 3.27 7.00 -2.85
N PRO A 138 4.25 6.17 -3.28
CA PRO A 138 5.52 6.69 -3.77
C PRO A 138 5.35 7.63 -4.96
N ASP A 139 4.50 7.27 -5.93
CA ASP A 139 4.27 8.07 -7.13
C ASP A 139 3.53 9.37 -6.80
N HIS A 140 2.57 9.31 -5.86
CA HIS A 140 1.81 10.49 -5.47
C HIS A 140 2.60 11.45 -4.57
N ILE A 141 3.59 10.98 -3.82
CA ILE A 141 4.52 11.85 -3.08
C ILE A 141 5.34 12.68 -4.07
N THR A 142 6.01 12.03 -5.02
CA THR A 142 6.84 12.73 -6.03
C THR A 142 6.00 13.61 -6.94
N GLY A 143 4.79 13.16 -7.33
CA GLY A 143 3.84 13.93 -8.11
C GLY A 143 3.34 15.19 -7.38
N ALA A 144 3.02 15.11 -6.09
CA ALA A 144 2.60 16.25 -5.29
C ALA A 144 3.71 17.31 -5.17
N VAL A 145 4.96 16.86 -4.98
CA VAL A 145 6.13 17.77 -4.96
C VAL A 145 6.36 18.40 -6.33
N GLY A 146 6.25 17.63 -7.41
CA GLY A 146 6.35 18.13 -8.79
C GLY A 146 5.28 19.18 -9.10
N ALA A 147 4.03 18.93 -8.71
CA ALA A 147 2.95 19.90 -8.84
C ALA A 147 3.22 21.19 -8.04
N PHE A 148 3.76 21.08 -6.83
CA PHE A 148 4.16 22.22 -6.01
C PHE A 148 5.28 23.03 -6.69
N ASN A 149 6.34 22.38 -7.16
CA ASN A 149 7.45 23.02 -7.87
C ASN A 149 6.94 23.78 -9.10
N THR A 150 6.05 23.14 -9.87
CA THR A 150 5.42 23.74 -11.04
C THR A 150 4.59 24.97 -10.67
N LEU A 151 3.77 24.92 -9.63
CA LEU A 151 2.98 26.05 -9.19
C LEU A 151 3.87 27.24 -8.78
N LEU A 152 4.91 26.99 -8.02
CA LEU A 152 5.86 28.01 -7.59
C LEU A 152 6.57 28.66 -8.80
N SER A 153 6.99 27.83 -9.75
CA SER A 153 7.56 28.33 -11.02
C SER A 153 6.57 29.21 -11.79
N ARG A 154 5.29 28.80 -11.91
CA ARG A 154 4.26 29.62 -12.58
C ARG A 154 4.07 30.96 -11.92
N ILE A 155 4.04 31.00 -10.58
CA ILE A 155 3.93 32.26 -9.83
C ILE A 155 5.15 33.16 -10.10
N THR A 156 6.37 32.60 -9.98
CA THR A 156 7.62 33.36 -10.20
C THR A 156 7.68 33.96 -11.58
N VAL A 157 7.44 33.15 -12.61
CA VAL A 157 7.46 33.63 -14.02
C VAL A 157 6.36 34.66 -14.28
N SER A 158 5.18 34.48 -13.68
CA SER A 158 4.08 35.45 -13.83
C SER A 158 4.42 36.80 -13.21
N ILE A 159 5.11 36.84 -12.07
CA ILE A 159 5.58 38.09 -11.44
C ILE A 159 6.62 38.77 -12.33
N ILE A 160 7.61 38.04 -12.87
CA ILE A 160 8.66 38.60 -13.72
C ILE A 160 8.07 39.12 -15.03
N ALA A 161 7.20 38.34 -15.69
CA ALA A 161 6.54 38.78 -16.93
C ALA A 161 5.64 39.99 -16.70
N GLY A 162 4.88 40.01 -15.60
CA GLY A 162 4.05 41.16 -15.22
C GLY A 162 4.87 42.41 -14.94
N ALA A 163 5.98 42.29 -14.20
CA ALA A 163 6.89 43.40 -13.93
C ALA A 163 7.48 44.00 -15.24
N TYR A 164 7.85 43.14 -16.20
CA TYR A 164 8.33 43.58 -17.50
C TYR A 164 7.24 44.33 -18.28
N ILE A 165 6.01 43.82 -18.30
CA ILE A 165 4.88 44.50 -18.96
C ILE A 165 4.69 45.92 -18.35
N VAL A 166 4.71 46.04 -17.02
CA VAL A 166 4.55 47.34 -16.32
C VAL A 166 5.68 48.29 -16.66
N SER A 167 6.93 47.79 -16.73
CA SER A 167 8.11 48.65 -17.01
C SER A 167 8.10 49.26 -18.41
N VAL A 168 7.49 48.58 -19.39
CA VAL A 168 7.44 49.05 -20.79
C VAL A 168 6.13 49.80 -21.05
N ASP A 169 4.99 49.21 -20.67
CA ASP A 169 3.66 49.81 -20.88
C ASP A 169 2.66 49.32 -19.82
N ALA A 170 2.51 50.06 -18.74
CA ALA A 170 1.58 49.76 -17.67
C ALA A 170 0.12 49.65 -18.14
N SER A 171 -0.27 50.36 -19.20
CA SER A 171 -1.64 50.31 -19.73
C SER A 171 -1.96 48.93 -20.39
N SER A 172 -0.95 48.18 -20.78
CA SER A 172 -1.10 46.82 -21.26
C SER A 172 -1.67 45.86 -20.20
N LEU A 173 -1.58 46.21 -18.91
CA LEU A 173 -2.24 45.41 -17.84
C LEU A 173 -3.76 45.44 -17.95
N LEU A 174 -4.38 46.45 -18.57
CA LEU A 174 -5.82 46.52 -18.72
C LEU A 174 -6.38 45.31 -19.49
N ILE A 175 -5.66 44.81 -20.49
CA ILE A 175 -6.09 43.63 -21.25
C ILE A 175 -6.08 42.39 -20.36
N LEU A 176 -5.12 42.29 -19.43
CA LEU A 176 -5.00 41.18 -18.51
C LEU A 176 -6.12 41.14 -17.48
N VAL A 177 -6.66 42.31 -17.08
CA VAL A 177 -7.82 42.39 -16.17
C VAL A 177 -9.05 41.67 -16.74
N PHE A 178 -9.20 41.68 -18.08
CA PHE A 178 -10.30 40.95 -18.73
C PHE A 178 -9.91 39.52 -19.11
N LEU A 179 -8.68 39.28 -19.56
CA LEU A 179 -8.23 38.01 -20.08
C LEU A 179 -8.02 36.98 -18.95
N MET A 180 -7.42 37.38 -17.84
CA MET A 180 -7.12 36.46 -16.73
C MET A 180 -8.36 35.85 -16.04
N PRO A 181 -9.39 36.64 -15.65
CA PRO A 181 -10.62 36.06 -15.14
C PRO A 181 -11.29 35.14 -16.16
N PHE A 182 -11.33 35.50 -17.43
CA PHE A 182 -11.90 34.68 -18.49
C PHE A 182 -11.18 33.32 -18.58
N THR A 183 -9.85 33.30 -18.64
CA THR A 183 -9.06 32.04 -18.70
C THR A 183 -9.17 31.25 -17.41
N TYR A 184 -9.19 31.91 -16.25
CA TYR A 184 -9.37 31.26 -14.95
C TYR A 184 -10.72 30.54 -14.84
N PHE A 185 -11.84 31.25 -15.10
CA PHE A 185 -13.16 30.64 -15.00
C PHE A 185 -13.40 29.56 -16.04
N SER A 186 -12.90 29.73 -17.25
CA SER A 186 -12.96 28.73 -18.30
C SER A 186 -12.15 27.49 -17.92
N GLY A 187 -10.92 27.65 -17.46
CA GLY A 187 -10.07 26.56 -16.98
C GLY A 187 -10.72 25.81 -15.79
N ARG A 188 -11.29 26.53 -14.83
CA ARG A 188 -12.02 25.91 -13.71
C ARG A 188 -13.23 25.11 -14.19
N ALA A 189 -13.96 25.60 -15.17
CA ALA A 189 -15.11 24.90 -15.75
C ALA A 189 -14.69 23.63 -16.51
N ILE A 190 -13.56 23.67 -17.23
CA ILE A 190 -12.95 22.52 -17.90
C ILE A 190 -12.55 21.46 -16.86
N ASN A 191 -11.80 21.85 -15.82
CA ASN A 191 -11.34 20.94 -14.79
C ASN A 191 -12.48 20.29 -14.03
N LYS A 192 -13.53 21.04 -13.67
CA LYS A 192 -14.72 20.48 -13.02
C LYS A 192 -15.39 19.40 -13.87
N ARG A 193 -15.42 19.57 -15.20
CA ARG A 193 -15.98 18.56 -16.11
C ARG A 193 -15.05 17.34 -16.25
N ALA A 194 -13.74 17.57 -16.31
CA ALA A 194 -12.75 16.50 -16.36
C ALA A 194 -12.78 15.64 -15.09
N MET A 195 -12.89 16.26 -13.90
CA MET A 195 -13.04 15.52 -12.63
C MET A 195 -14.30 14.67 -12.59
N LYS A 196 -15.46 15.22 -13.03
CA LYS A 196 -16.69 14.42 -13.11
C LYS A 196 -16.56 13.23 -14.07
N MET A 197 -15.88 13.40 -15.19
CA MET A 197 -15.59 12.30 -16.09
C MET A 197 -14.75 11.21 -15.40
N GLN A 198 -13.74 11.61 -14.65
CA GLN A 198 -12.88 10.67 -13.92
C GLN A 198 -13.65 9.94 -12.80
N GLU A 199 -14.52 10.65 -12.08
CA GLU A 199 -15.39 10.04 -11.05
C GLU A 199 -16.30 8.95 -11.63
N GLU A 200 -16.81 9.13 -12.85
CA GLU A 200 -17.65 8.14 -13.56
C GLU A 200 -16.82 6.96 -14.11
N ILE A 201 -15.57 7.19 -14.53
CA ILE A 201 -14.68 6.15 -15.08
C ILE A 201 -14.17 5.20 -13.99
N VAL A 202 -13.79 5.71 -12.82
CA VAL A 202 -13.13 4.93 -11.74
C VAL A 202 -13.88 3.66 -11.35
N PRO A 203 -15.22 3.67 -11.14
CA PRO A 203 -15.95 2.44 -10.80
C PRO A 203 -15.92 1.39 -11.91
N VAL A 204 -16.02 1.83 -13.17
CA VAL A 204 -15.99 0.95 -14.34
C VAL A 204 -14.61 0.34 -14.52
N GLN A 205 -13.56 1.13 -14.35
CA GLN A 205 -12.18 0.67 -14.42
C GLN A 205 -11.88 -0.38 -13.34
N ARG A 206 -12.40 -0.21 -12.12
CA ARG A 206 -12.25 -1.24 -11.06
C ARG A 206 -12.82 -2.60 -11.48
N ARG A 207 -13.96 -2.63 -12.19
CA ARG A 207 -14.54 -3.87 -12.72
C ARG A 207 -13.60 -4.49 -13.75
N SER A 208 -13.11 -3.69 -14.69
CA SER A 208 -12.15 -4.12 -15.70
C SER A 208 -10.87 -4.68 -15.09
N ASP A 209 -10.28 -3.98 -14.09
CA ASP A 209 -9.08 -4.40 -13.39
C ASP A 209 -9.29 -5.71 -12.60
N TYR A 210 -10.49 -5.91 -12.03
CA TYR A 210 -10.84 -7.15 -11.35
C TYR A 210 -10.91 -8.33 -12.33
N VAL A 211 -11.58 -8.16 -13.46
CA VAL A 211 -11.64 -9.20 -14.50
C VAL A 211 -10.23 -9.54 -14.99
N SER A 212 -9.41 -8.52 -15.25
CA SER A 212 -8.03 -8.73 -15.69
C SER A 212 -7.22 -9.55 -14.70
N ARG A 213 -7.38 -9.30 -13.38
CA ARG A 213 -6.69 -10.07 -12.32
C ARG A 213 -7.04 -11.56 -12.37
N ILE A 214 -8.29 -11.91 -12.65
CA ILE A 214 -8.71 -13.31 -12.76
C ILE A 214 -7.95 -14.04 -13.87
N PHE A 215 -7.61 -13.35 -14.97
CA PHE A 215 -6.91 -13.97 -16.09
C PHE A 215 -5.42 -14.17 -15.88
N TYR A 216 -4.74 -13.35 -15.05
CA TYR A 216 -3.28 -13.47 -14.87
C TYR A 216 -2.84 -14.04 -13.52
N LEU A 217 -3.71 -14.11 -12.50
CA LEU A 217 -3.35 -14.71 -11.23
C LEU A 217 -3.48 -16.24 -11.28
N ALA A 218 -2.42 -16.92 -10.85
CA ALA A 218 -2.33 -18.39 -10.88
C ALA A 218 -3.45 -19.08 -10.10
N ASP A 219 -3.95 -18.46 -9.04
CA ASP A 219 -5.00 -19.01 -8.17
C ASP A 219 -6.31 -19.28 -8.93
N TYR A 220 -6.64 -18.44 -9.92
CA TYR A 220 -7.87 -18.57 -10.71
C TYR A 220 -7.73 -19.47 -11.93
N VAL A 221 -6.51 -19.86 -12.33
CA VAL A 221 -6.28 -20.58 -13.60
C VAL A 221 -7.02 -21.91 -13.64
N LYS A 222 -7.10 -22.64 -12.52
CA LYS A 222 -7.82 -23.92 -12.44
C LYS A 222 -9.31 -23.74 -12.75
N ASP A 223 -9.93 -22.76 -12.12
CA ASP A 223 -11.36 -22.47 -12.33
C ASP A 223 -11.64 -21.97 -13.76
N LEU A 224 -10.73 -21.14 -14.32
CA LEU A 224 -10.80 -20.72 -15.71
C LEU A 224 -10.70 -21.87 -16.70
N LYS A 225 -9.87 -22.91 -16.40
CA LYS A 225 -9.66 -24.06 -17.29
C LYS A 225 -10.73 -25.15 -17.14
N THR A 226 -11.30 -25.29 -15.94
CA THR A 226 -12.32 -26.32 -15.65
C THR A 226 -13.74 -25.81 -15.84
N GLY A 227 -13.96 -24.49 -15.66
CA GLY A 227 -15.25 -23.83 -15.85
C GLY A 227 -15.35 -23.13 -17.20
N ASN A 228 -16.56 -22.98 -17.74
CA ASN A 228 -16.82 -22.19 -18.94
C ASN A 228 -17.13 -20.72 -18.61
N ILE A 229 -16.30 -20.11 -17.71
CA ILE A 229 -16.53 -18.74 -17.24
C ILE A 229 -15.83 -17.67 -18.09
N SER A 230 -14.78 -18.06 -18.85
CA SER A 230 -13.97 -17.12 -19.66
C SER A 230 -14.81 -16.28 -20.62
N PRO A 231 -15.78 -16.83 -21.40
CA PRO A 231 -16.58 -16.01 -22.31
C PRO A 231 -17.43 -14.95 -21.60
N LYS A 232 -17.89 -15.23 -20.37
CA LYS A 232 -18.62 -14.27 -19.55
C LYS A 232 -17.71 -13.15 -19.07
N LEU A 233 -16.51 -13.49 -18.59
CA LEU A 233 -15.52 -12.51 -18.12
C LEU A 233 -15.01 -11.63 -19.28
N GLU A 234 -14.78 -12.21 -20.46
CA GLU A 234 -14.41 -11.46 -21.67
C GLU A 234 -15.51 -10.47 -22.07
N LYS A 235 -16.78 -10.91 -21.98
CA LYS A 235 -17.92 -10.02 -22.21
C LYS A 235 -17.98 -8.91 -21.17
N ASP A 236 -17.82 -9.20 -19.87
CA ASP A 236 -17.81 -8.20 -18.81
C ASP A 236 -16.68 -7.17 -19.00
N LEU A 237 -15.51 -7.60 -19.49
CA LEU A 237 -14.39 -6.73 -19.86
C LEU A 237 -14.74 -5.84 -21.06
N SER A 238 -15.33 -6.43 -22.11
CA SER A 238 -15.79 -5.71 -23.30
C SER A 238 -16.85 -4.67 -22.93
N ASP A 239 -17.87 -5.07 -22.17
CA ASP A 239 -18.96 -4.20 -21.72
C ASP A 239 -18.41 -3.04 -20.87
N SER A 240 -17.47 -3.30 -19.95
CA SER A 240 -16.78 -2.27 -19.16
C SER A 240 -15.98 -1.31 -20.05
N THR A 241 -15.30 -1.81 -21.06
CA THR A 241 -14.53 -0.99 -22.01
C THR A 241 -15.45 -0.10 -22.85
N GLU A 242 -16.58 -0.65 -23.32
CA GLU A 242 -17.58 0.13 -24.05
C GLU A 242 -18.26 1.19 -23.17
N GLU A 243 -18.56 0.87 -21.91
CA GLU A 243 -19.08 1.82 -20.94
C GLU A 243 -18.10 2.97 -20.71
N MET A 244 -16.81 2.68 -20.47
CA MET A 244 -15.77 3.71 -20.37
C MET A 244 -15.68 4.59 -21.62
N ARG A 245 -15.71 3.97 -22.81
CA ARG A 245 -15.69 4.68 -24.09
C ARG A 245 -16.91 5.60 -24.25
N ALA A 246 -18.08 5.14 -23.83
CA ALA A 246 -19.32 5.93 -23.88
C ALA A 246 -19.25 7.14 -22.92
N ILE A 247 -18.75 6.96 -21.69
CA ILE A 247 -18.52 8.02 -20.72
C ILE A 247 -17.56 9.06 -21.32
N VAL A 248 -16.41 8.64 -21.84
CA VAL A 248 -15.42 9.51 -22.45
C VAL A 248 -16.04 10.30 -23.60
N LYS A 249 -16.67 9.63 -24.57
CA LYS A 249 -17.32 10.30 -25.71
C LYS A 249 -18.36 11.34 -25.28
N LYS A 250 -19.18 11.02 -24.27
CA LYS A 250 -20.20 11.91 -23.74
C LYS A 250 -19.62 13.12 -23.02
N ARG A 251 -18.61 12.89 -22.16
CA ARG A 251 -18.04 13.92 -21.28
C ARG A 251 -16.94 14.75 -21.93
N GLN A 252 -16.22 14.18 -22.91
CA GLN A 252 -15.09 14.88 -23.55
C GLN A 252 -15.54 15.92 -24.57
N LYS A 253 -16.66 15.72 -25.26
CA LYS A 253 -17.19 16.70 -26.25
C LYS A 253 -17.33 18.12 -25.68
N PRO A 254 -18.03 18.36 -24.55
CA PRO A 254 -18.15 19.70 -23.98
C PRO A 254 -16.81 20.24 -23.43
N ILE A 255 -15.89 19.35 -23.02
CA ILE A 255 -14.54 19.76 -22.59
C ILE A 255 -13.75 20.28 -23.79
N ILE A 256 -13.73 19.54 -24.89
CA ILE A 256 -13.07 19.95 -26.13
C ILE A 256 -13.67 21.25 -26.65
N ALA A 257 -15.01 21.34 -26.75
CA ALA A 257 -15.67 22.56 -27.23
C ALA A 257 -15.29 23.79 -26.38
N LEU A 258 -15.27 23.65 -25.07
CA LEU A 258 -14.88 24.73 -24.17
C LEU A 258 -13.39 25.08 -24.28
N ASN A 259 -12.50 24.07 -24.42
CA ASN A 259 -11.07 24.28 -24.66
C ASN A 259 -10.83 25.04 -25.97
N VAL A 260 -11.46 24.62 -27.06
CA VAL A 260 -11.34 25.26 -28.36
C VAL A 260 -11.86 26.70 -28.28
N ALA A 261 -13.04 26.90 -27.69
CA ALA A 261 -13.62 28.23 -27.53
C ALA A 261 -12.71 29.17 -26.69
N THR A 262 -12.17 28.66 -25.57
CA THR A 262 -11.29 29.44 -24.70
C THR A 262 -9.98 29.79 -25.40
N ASN A 263 -9.32 28.83 -26.04
CA ASN A 263 -8.04 29.06 -26.72
C ASN A 263 -8.22 29.98 -27.96
N SER A 264 -9.30 29.78 -28.72
CA SER A 264 -9.59 30.63 -29.87
C SER A 264 -9.92 32.08 -29.44
N ALA A 265 -10.75 32.26 -28.41
CA ALA A 265 -11.07 33.58 -27.89
C ALA A 265 -9.83 34.29 -27.32
N ALA A 266 -9.03 33.58 -26.50
CA ALA A 266 -7.78 34.12 -25.98
C ALA A 266 -6.79 34.47 -27.11
N GLY A 267 -6.67 33.62 -28.13
CA GLY A 267 -5.86 33.85 -29.31
C GLY A 267 -6.32 35.09 -30.11
N LEU A 268 -7.61 35.25 -30.37
CA LEU A 268 -8.16 36.43 -31.04
C LEU A 268 -7.94 37.72 -30.24
N ILE A 269 -8.12 37.66 -28.92
CA ILE A 269 -7.88 38.81 -28.04
C ILE A 269 -6.39 39.18 -28.05
N ILE A 270 -5.49 38.23 -27.85
CA ILE A 270 -4.04 38.48 -27.72
C ILE A 270 -3.41 38.78 -29.08
N SER A 271 -3.62 37.95 -30.10
CA SER A 271 -2.96 38.08 -31.40
C SER A 271 -3.70 39.02 -32.36
N GLY A 272 -5.00 39.24 -32.14
CA GLY A 272 -5.77 40.20 -32.90
C GLY A 272 -5.79 41.60 -32.23
N VAL A 273 -6.67 41.75 -31.26
CA VAL A 273 -6.94 43.06 -30.64
C VAL A 273 -5.72 43.65 -29.94
N TYR A 274 -5.07 42.86 -29.08
CA TYR A 274 -3.96 43.36 -28.27
C TYR A 274 -2.70 43.65 -29.11
N LEU A 275 -2.35 42.77 -30.01
CA LEU A 275 -1.20 43.01 -30.91
C LEU A 275 -1.42 44.24 -31.78
N SER A 276 -2.64 44.44 -32.33
CA SER A 276 -2.98 45.65 -33.07
C SER A 276 -2.87 46.92 -32.21
N TYR A 277 -3.30 46.86 -30.97
CA TYR A 277 -3.14 47.94 -30.00
C TYR A 277 -1.66 48.26 -29.73
N LEU A 278 -0.80 47.26 -29.57
CA LEU A 278 0.64 47.46 -29.39
C LEU A 278 1.28 48.06 -30.63
N PHE A 279 0.91 47.62 -31.83
CA PHE A 279 1.38 48.22 -33.09
C PHE A 279 0.97 49.68 -33.22
N PHE A 280 -0.29 50.00 -32.88
CA PHE A 280 -0.74 51.40 -32.89
C PHE A 280 0.11 52.27 -31.95
N LYS A 281 0.39 51.80 -30.75
CA LYS A 281 1.25 52.52 -29.78
C LYS A 281 2.69 52.69 -30.25
N ALA A 282 3.26 51.64 -30.83
CA ALA A 282 4.66 51.68 -31.29
C ALA A 282 4.83 52.52 -32.56
N LEU A 283 3.99 52.27 -33.57
CA LEU A 283 4.18 52.88 -34.91
C LEU A 283 3.50 54.26 -35.04
N VAL A 284 2.33 54.44 -34.43
CA VAL A 284 1.57 55.70 -34.58
C VAL A 284 1.89 56.70 -33.46
N LEU A 285 1.95 56.19 -32.22
CA LEU A 285 2.22 57.06 -31.06
C LEU A 285 3.72 57.15 -30.69
N GLY A 286 4.59 56.29 -31.26
CA GLY A 286 6.04 56.31 -31.02
C GLY A 286 6.45 56.08 -29.57
N LYS A 287 5.61 55.38 -28.78
CA LYS A 287 5.84 55.23 -27.33
C LYS A 287 6.97 54.27 -26.96
N PHE A 288 7.25 53.27 -27.79
CA PHE A 288 8.32 52.30 -27.63
C PHE A 288 8.67 51.64 -28.97
N GLY A 289 9.88 51.04 -29.07
CA GLY A 289 10.36 50.38 -30.29
C GLY A 289 9.72 49.00 -30.53
N LEU A 290 9.92 48.45 -31.73
CA LEU A 290 9.38 47.13 -32.14
C LEU A 290 9.86 45.98 -31.26
N GLY A 291 11.09 46.02 -30.78
CA GLY A 291 11.61 44.98 -29.87
C GLY A 291 10.86 45.00 -28.55
N SER A 292 10.59 46.18 -27.97
CA SER A 292 9.80 46.28 -26.74
C SER A 292 8.36 45.86 -26.95
N LEU A 293 7.74 46.13 -28.12
CA LEU A 293 6.43 45.63 -28.51
C LEU A 293 6.38 44.10 -28.42
N LEU A 294 7.33 43.42 -29.07
CA LEU A 294 7.38 41.95 -29.08
C LEU A 294 7.68 41.37 -27.69
N GLY A 295 8.52 42.03 -26.91
CA GLY A 295 8.76 41.64 -25.53
C GLY A 295 7.49 41.68 -24.67
N VAL A 296 6.71 42.76 -24.76
CA VAL A 296 5.43 42.89 -24.04
C VAL A 296 4.40 41.87 -24.54
N TYR A 297 4.32 41.67 -25.87
CA TYR A 297 3.44 40.65 -26.46
C TYR A 297 3.78 39.22 -25.96
N ASN A 298 5.06 38.84 -26.02
CA ASN A 298 5.53 37.51 -25.57
C ASN A 298 5.33 37.33 -24.07
N SER A 299 5.56 38.37 -23.26
CA SER A 299 5.28 38.33 -21.81
C SER A 299 3.80 38.11 -21.52
N THR A 300 2.90 38.77 -22.29
CA THR A 300 1.45 38.59 -22.15
C THR A 300 1.01 37.19 -22.54
N GLN A 301 1.54 36.63 -23.63
CA GLN A 301 1.31 35.25 -24.05
C GLN A 301 1.77 34.26 -22.95
N THR A 302 2.98 34.46 -22.44
CA THR A 302 3.54 33.62 -21.36
C THR A 302 2.66 33.68 -20.11
N LEU A 303 2.27 34.89 -19.68
CA LEU A 303 1.46 35.08 -18.49
C LEU A 303 0.10 34.38 -18.62
N ASN A 304 -0.58 34.57 -19.78
CA ASN A 304 -1.85 33.87 -20.05
C ASN A 304 -1.69 32.34 -20.00
N GLY A 305 -0.67 31.78 -20.64
CA GLY A 305 -0.37 30.35 -20.63
C GLY A 305 -0.07 29.81 -19.23
N LYS A 306 0.69 30.58 -18.42
CA LYS A 306 1.02 30.20 -17.03
C LYS A 306 -0.21 30.23 -16.13
N VAL A 307 -1.14 31.18 -16.30
CA VAL A 307 -2.41 31.20 -15.56
C VAL A 307 -3.27 29.98 -15.91
N LEU A 308 -3.42 29.65 -17.19
CA LEU A 308 -4.21 28.50 -17.63
C LEU A 308 -3.65 27.20 -17.08
N THR A 309 -2.33 27.02 -17.15
CA THR A 309 -1.67 25.82 -16.61
C THR A 309 -1.69 25.77 -15.08
N ALA A 310 -1.62 26.91 -14.38
CA ALA A 310 -1.77 26.95 -12.92
C ALA A 310 -3.15 26.46 -12.48
N VAL A 311 -4.21 26.79 -13.24
CA VAL A 311 -5.57 26.28 -12.96
C VAL A 311 -5.65 24.75 -13.16
N SER A 312 -5.02 24.22 -14.21
CA SER A 312 -4.98 22.75 -14.41
C SER A 312 -4.21 22.04 -13.30
N ASN A 313 -3.11 22.61 -12.83
CA ASN A 313 -2.33 22.07 -11.70
C ASN A 313 -3.13 21.98 -10.40
N LEU A 314 -4.14 22.83 -10.18
CA LEU A 314 -5.02 22.69 -9.01
C LEU A 314 -5.74 21.32 -8.98
N SER A 315 -6.09 20.78 -10.14
CA SER A 315 -6.70 19.45 -10.23
C SER A 315 -5.70 18.34 -9.91
N GLU A 316 -4.44 18.49 -10.36
CA GLU A 316 -3.36 17.57 -10.00
C GLU A 316 -3.09 17.60 -8.50
N PHE A 317 -3.04 18.78 -7.88
CA PHE A 317 -2.95 18.92 -6.43
C PHE A 317 -4.06 18.18 -5.70
N GLN A 318 -5.30 18.35 -6.15
CA GLN A 318 -6.44 17.67 -5.54
C GLN A 318 -6.34 16.15 -5.68
N ASN A 319 -5.93 15.67 -6.86
CA ASN A 319 -5.75 14.25 -7.11
C ASN A 319 -4.65 13.67 -6.22
N HIS A 320 -3.45 14.25 -6.21
CA HIS A 320 -2.37 13.80 -5.33
C HIS A 320 -2.78 13.87 -3.85
N SER A 321 -3.47 14.95 -3.44
CA SER A 321 -3.93 15.12 -2.07
C SER A 321 -4.85 14.00 -1.60
N LEU A 322 -5.71 13.44 -2.46
CA LEU A 322 -6.58 12.31 -2.10
C LEU A 322 -5.78 11.06 -1.72
N TYR A 323 -4.70 10.77 -2.44
CA TYR A 323 -3.84 9.62 -2.16
C TYR A 323 -2.91 9.87 -0.95
N ILE A 324 -2.39 11.10 -0.82
CA ILE A 324 -1.62 11.51 0.36
C ILE A 324 -2.49 11.46 1.63
N GLU A 325 -3.76 11.80 1.54
CA GLU A 325 -4.71 11.66 2.66
C GLU A 325 -4.82 10.20 3.12
N LYS A 326 -4.89 9.24 2.19
CA LYS A 326 -4.91 7.81 2.52
C LYS A 326 -3.60 7.36 3.16
N LEU A 327 -2.47 7.81 2.60
CA LEU A 327 -1.16 7.56 3.17
C LEU A 327 -1.05 8.09 4.61
N ARG A 328 -1.52 9.31 4.86
CA ARG A 328 -1.51 9.91 6.21
C ARG A 328 -2.38 9.12 7.18
N ARG A 329 -3.59 8.79 6.78
CA ARG A 329 -4.49 7.96 7.60
C ARG A 329 -3.83 6.63 7.96
N PHE A 330 -3.22 5.96 6.99
CA PHE A 330 -2.48 4.73 7.25
C PHE A 330 -1.30 4.97 8.21
N SER A 331 -0.49 5.98 7.97
CA SER A 331 0.68 6.30 8.81
C SER A 331 0.31 6.75 10.22
N GLU A 332 -0.82 7.47 10.38
CA GLU A 332 -1.35 7.98 11.64
C GLU A 332 -2.23 6.94 12.37
N THR A 333 -2.50 5.76 11.76
CA THR A 333 -3.28 4.71 12.41
C THR A 333 -2.51 4.17 13.61
N GLU A 334 -3.15 4.19 14.78
CA GLU A 334 -2.62 3.64 16.02
C GLU A 334 -3.28 2.30 16.33
N ASN A 335 -2.57 1.44 17.03
CA ASN A 335 -3.12 0.21 17.57
C ASN A 335 -4.14 0.55 18.66
N THR A 336 -5.20 -0.26 18.76
CA THR A 336 -6.16 -0.17 19.88
C THR A 336 -5.74 -1.02 21.05
N MET A 337 -4.91 -2.04 20.80
CA MET A 337 -4.34 -2.88 21.84
C MET A 337 -3.16 -2.17 22.49
N GLU A 338 -3.23 -2.01 23.80
CA GLU A 338 -2.15 -1.41 24.58
C GLU A 338 -1.02 -2.42 24.81
N ASP A 339 0.23 -2.02 24.51
CA ASP A 339 1.45 -2.78 24.81
C ASP A 339 2.22 -2.11 25.96
N ASN A 340 1.52 -1.87 27.07
CA ASN A 340 2.06 -1.20 28.24
C ASN A 340 2.59 -2.20 29.30
N GLY A 341 2.53 -3.49 29.02
CA GLY A 341 2.98 -4.54 29.93
C GLY A 341 4.48 -4.45 30.21
N ARG A 342 4.86 -4.65 31.46
CA ARG A 342 6.27 -4.57 31.91
C ARG A 342 6.70 -5.74 32.82
N LEU A 343 5.78 -6.66 33.11
CA LEU A 343 6.13 -7.83 33.92
C LEU A 343 7.05 -8.76 33.11
N ALA A 344 8.06 -9.29 33.79
CA ALA A 344 8.87 -10.35 33.24
C ALA A 344 8.03 -11.62 33.10
N LEU A 345 8.19 -12.32 31.99
CA LEU A 345 7.51 -13.60 31.78
C LEU A 345 8.05 -14.65 32.74
N PRO A 346 7.19 -15.46 33.37
CA PRO A 346 7.64 -16.64 34.11
C PRO A 346 8.24 -17.67 33.16
N ALA A 347 9.19 -18.47 33.65
CA ALA A 347 9.73 -19.62 32.92
C ALA A 347 8.69 -20.77 32.86
N GLY A 348 7.68 -20.57 32.01
CA GLY A 348 6.52 -21.45 31.88
C GLY A 348 5.40 -21.08 32.86
N GLY A 349 4.15 -21.30 32.45
CA GLY A 349 2.97 -21.02 33.29
C GLY A 349 1.71 -21.62 32.72
N ASP A 350 0.71 -21.77 33.56
CA ASP A 350 -0.63 -22.17 33.15
C ASP A 350 -1.32 -20.99 32.44
N ILE A 351 -2.07 -21.32 31.39
CA ILE A 351 -2.99 -20.36 30.77
C ILE A 351 -4.38 -20.60 31.36
N VAL A 352 -5.02 -19.54 31.88
CA VAL A 352 -6.36 -19.64 32.46
C VAL A 352 -7.27 -18.56 31.86
N LEU A 353 -8.38 -19.01 31.29
CA LEU A 353 -9.45 -18.16 30.80
C LEU A 353 -10.57 -18.14 31.83
N ARG A 354 -11.13 -16.95 32.13
CA ARG A 354 -12.26 -16.78 33.05
C ARG A 354 -13.31 -15.88 32.42
N ASN A 355 -14.48 -16.47 32.15
CA ASN A 355 -15.64 -15.78 31.60
C ASN A 355 -15.31 -14.95 30.35
N VAL A 356 -14.51 -15.53 29.44
CA VAL A 356 -14.01 -14.83 28.25
C VAL A 356 -15.12 -14.69 27.22
N GLU A 357 -15.38 -13.45 26.84
CA GLU A 357 -16.30 -13.09 25.77
C GLU A 357 -15.53 -12.37 24.65
N PHE A 358 -15.96 -12.60 23.41
CA PHE A 358 -15.36 -11.92 22.28
C PHE A 358 -16.35 -11.70 21.12
N THR A 359 -16.38 -10.45 20.65
CA THR A 359 -17.11 -10.03 19.45
C THR A 359 -16.13 -9.39 18.47
N TYR A 360 -16.10 -9.87 17.22
CA TYR A 360 -15.27 -9.24 16.19
C TYR A 360 -15.71 -7.81 15.90
N PRO A 361 -14.77 -6.90 15.58
CA PRO A 361 -15.10 -5.54 15.19
C PRO A 361 -16.11 -5.51 14.03
N GLY A 362 -17.23 -4.82 14.23
CA GLY A 362 -18.29 -4.71 13.22
C GLY A 362 -19.41 -5.74 13.31
N ASN A 363 -19.26 -6.80 14.12
CA ASN A 363 -20.32 -7.77 14.39
C ASN A 363 -21.19 -7.33 15.58
N SER A 364 -22.46 -7.73 15.55
CA SER A 364 -23.40 -7.50 16.66
C SER A 364 -23.43 -8.66 17.66
N GLU A 365 -23.11 -9.86 17.21
CA GLU A 365 -23.20 -11.08 18.00
C GLU A 365 -21.82 -11.54 18.50
N PRO A 366 -21.70 -11.99 19.76
CA PRO A 366 -20.47 -12.54 20.29
C PRO A 366 -20.12 -13.89 19.63
N THR A 367 -18.86 -14.01 19.21
CA THR A 367 -18.32 -15.27 18.68
C THR A 367 -17.93 -16.23 19.79
N LEU A 368 -17.46 -15.71 20.93
CA LEU A 368 -17.24 -16.49 22.16
C LEU A 368 -18.07 -15.90 23.29
N LYS A 369 -18.69 -16.80 24.07
CA LYS A 369 -19.64 -16.49 25.14
C LYS A 369 -19.22 -17.22 26.41
N ASP A 370 -18.85 -16.48 27.45
CA ASP A 370 -18.51 -17.02 28.78
C ASP A 370 -17.57 -18.22 28.78
N VAL A 371 -16.50 -18.16 27.97
CA VAL A 371 -15.55 -19.27 27.86
C VAL A 371 -14.62 -19.28 29.09
N SER A 372 -14.68 -20.39 29.85
CA SER A 372 -13.82 -20.61 31.01
C SER A 372 -13.09 -21.95 30.86
N CYS A 373 -11.76 -21.91 30.75
CA CYS A 373 -10.94 -23.11 30.62
C CYS A 373 -9.49 -22.87 31.10
N SER A 374 -8.74 -23.93 31.23
CA SER A 374 -7.33 -23.87 31.63
C SER A 374 -6.47 -24.84 30.83
N PHE A 375 -5.25 -24.42 30.52
CA PHE A 375 -4.21 -25.21 29.90
C PHE A 375 -3.04 -25.22 30.87
N LYS A 376 -2.79 -26.38 31.49
CA LYS A 376 -1.70 -26.52 32.46
C LYS A 376 -0.37 -26.70 31.73
N ARG A 377 0.70 -26.26 32.36
CA ARG A 377 2.05 -26.51 31.84
C ARG A 377 2.28 -28.01 31.62
N GLY A 378 2.78 -28.37 30.44
CA GLY A 378 3.03 -29.78 30.07
C GLY A 378 1.79 -30.58 29.66
N GLU A 379 0.58 -30.01 29.74
CA GLU A 379 -0.67 -30.66 29.37
C GLU A 379 -0.87 -30.65 27.84
N LYS A 380 -1.33 -31.75 27.28
CA LYS A 380 -1.74 -31.88 25.88
C LYS A 380 -3.26 -31.76 25.81
N VAL A 381 -3.73 -30.66 25.25
CA VAL A 381 -5.16 -30.34 25.22
C VAL A 381 -5.68 -30.36 23.79
N ALA A 382 -6.79 -31.03 23.55
CA ALA A 382 -7.51 -30.97 22.28
C ALA A 382 -8.70 -30.00 22.37
N LEU A 383 -8.80 -29.08 21.40
CA LEU A 383 -9.99 -28.26 21.17
C LEU A 383 -10.77 -28.86 20.00
N VAL A 384 -11.98 -29.32 20.28
CA VAL A 384 -12.84 -29.99 19.29
C VAL A 384 -14.16 -29.22 19.13
N GLY A 385 -14.84 -29.40 18.02
CA GLY A 385 -16.14 -28.77 17.76
C GLY A 385 -16.40 -28.59 16.27
N PHE A 386 -17.63 -28.32 15.92
CA PHE A 386 -18.03 -28.10 14.54
C PHE A 386 -17.43 -26.82 13.96
N ASN A 387 -17.47 -26.68 12.63
CA ASN A 387 -17.05 -25.46 11.97
C ASN A 387 -17.87 -24.27 12.47
N GLY A 388 -17.21 -23.13 12.72
CA GLY A 388 -17.87 -21.95 13.28
C GLY A 388 -18.07 -21.97 14.81
N ALA A 389 -17.64 -23.02 15.53
CA ALA A 389 -17.78 -23.11 16.99
C ALA A 389 -16.95 -22.09 17.80
N GLY A 390 -16.01 -21.37 17.16
CA GLY A 390 -15.14 -20.38 17.82
C GLY A 390 -13.72 -20.85 18.13
N LYS A 391 -13.30 -22.03 17.66
CA LYS A 391 -11.98 -22.61 17.96
C LYS A 391 -10.81 -21.70 17.53
N SER A 392 -10.77 -21.28 16.27
CA SER A 392 -9.71 -20.40 15.75
C SER A 392 -9.76 -18.99 16.38
N THR A 393 -10.96 -18.54 16.79
CA THR A 393 -11.13 -17.30 17.56
C THR A 393 -10.48 -17.42 18.94
N LEU A 394 -10.66 -18.55 19.61
CA LEU A 394 -10.03 -18.82 20.89
C LEU A 394 -8.51 -18.79 20.80
N ILE A 395 -7.93 -19.41 19.75
CA ILE A 395 -6.47 -19.35 19.48
C ILE A 395 -6.00 -17.91 19.25
N LYS A 396 -6.73 -17.13 18.47
CA LYS A 396 -6.37 -15.72 18.23
C LYS A 396 -6.34 -14.91 19.54
N LEU A 397 -7.24 -15.20 20.49
CA LEU A 397 -7.23 -14.58 21.81
C LEU A 397 -6.07 -15.09 22.68
N LEU A 398 -5.80 -16.39 22.67
CA LEU A 398 -4.65 -16.98 23.38
C LEU A 398 -3.33 -16.36 22.92
N LEU A 399 -3.18 -16.09 21.63
CA LEU A 399 -2.01 -15.42 21.04
C LEU A 399 -2.02 -13.89 21.24
N ARG A 400 -3.06 -13.37 21.89
CA ARG A 400 -3.27 -11.93 22.02
C ARG A 400 -3.19 -11.21 20.66
N LEU A 401 -3.73 -11.84 19.59
CA LEU A 401 -3.97 -11.18 18.29
C LEU A 401 -5.18 -10.23 18.37
N TYR A 402 -6.05 -10.50 19.35
CA TYR A 402 -7.16 -9.67 19.80
C TYR A 402 -7.20 -9.70 21.33
N ASP A 403 -7.69 -8.62 21.93
CA ASP A 403 -8.07 -8.60 23.34
C ASP A 403 -9.53 -9.06 23.49
N PRO A 404 -9.87 -9.82 24.53
CA PRO A 404 -11.26 -10.20 24.81
C PRO A 404 -12.13 -8.98 25.09
N THR A 405 -13.41 -9.04 24.69
CA THR A 405 -14.40 -7.97 24.96
C THR A 405 -14.96 -8.06 26.38
N GLY A 406 -14.91 -9.25 26.99
CA GLY A 406 -15.26 -9.50 28.38
C GLY A 406 -14.39 -10.59 29.00
N GLY A 407 -14.38 -10.66 30.33
CA GLY A 407 -13.56 -11.62 31.06
C GLY A 407 -12.07 -11.32 31.06
N LYS A 408 -11.25 -12.33 31.36
CA LYS A 408 -9.77 -12.19 31.39
C LYS A 408 -9.05 -13.49 31.00
N ILE A 409 -7.87 -13.32 30.40
CA ILE A 409 -6.93 -14.40 30.11
C ILE A 409 -5.69 -14.13 30.95
N SER A 410 -5.20 -15.14 31.65
CA SER A 410 -4.02 -15.06 32.49
C SER A 410 -2.99 -16.12 32.09
N TYR A 411 -1.70 -15.78 32.26
CA TYR A 411 -0.56 -16.67 32.06
C TYR A 411 0.34 -16.59 33.29
N GLY A 412 0.69 -17.74 33.88
CA GLY A 412 1.45 -17.79 35.12
C GLY A 412 0.79 -17.05 36.29
N GLY A 413 -0.56 -16.96 36.32
CA GLY A 413 -1.34 -16.27 37.36
C GLY A 413 -1.65 -14.79 37.05
N GLU A 414 -0.90 -14.14 36.19
CA GLU A 414 -1.04 -12.73 35.82
C GLU A 414 -1.82 -12.52 34.53
N ASN A 415 -2.53 -11.38 34.41
CA ASN A 415 -3.24 -11.04 33.18
C ASN A 415 -2.22 -10.86 32.02
N ILE A 416 -2.53 -11.48 30.86
CA ILE A 416 -1.66 -11.40 29.67
C ILE A 416 -1.40 -9.95 29.20
N LYS A 417 -2.27 -9.00 29.56
CA LYS A 417 -2.09 -7.56 29.28
C LYS A 417 -0.92 -6.94 30.05
N ASN A 418 -0.49 -7.57 31.14
CA ASN A 418 0.61 -7.09 31.97
C ASN A 418 1.99 -7.44 31.39
N TYR A 419 2.05 -8.30 30.38
CA TYR A 419 3.27 -8.66 29.66
C TYR A 419 3.41 -7.85 28.36
N ARG A 420 4.65 -7.63 27.89
CA ARG A 420 4.89 -7.12 26.53
C ARG A 420 4.38 -8.13 25.51
N ILE A 421 3.69 -7.63 24.48
CA ILE A 421 3.07 -8.50 23.46
C ILE A 421 4.12 -9.38 22.78
N ALA A 422 5.28 -8.83 22.43
CA ALA A 422 6.34 -9.56 21.75
C ALA A 422 6.90 -10.71 22.63
N ASP A 423 7.13 -10.44 23.91
CA ASP A 423 7.67 -11.43 24.85
C ASP A 423 6.63 -12.55 25.06
N TYR A 424 5.37 -12.19 25.30
CA TYR A 424 4.29 -13.16 25.48
C TYR A 424 4.10 -14.05 24.24
N ARG A 425 4.06 -13.45 23.04
CA ARG A 425 3.96 -14.23 21.79
C ARG A 425 5.16 -15.12 21.54
N GLY A 426 6.34 -14.72 22.02
CA GLY A 426 7.56 -15.53 21.92
C GLY A 426 7.47 -16.89 22.64
N CYS A 427 6.54 -17.06 23.59
CA CYS A 427 6.30 -18.35 24.25
C CYS A 427 5.60 -19.36 23.35
N PHE A 428 5.05 -18.94 22.21
CA PHE A 428 4.21 -19.78 21.36
C PHE A 428 4.91 -20.17 20.05
N GLY A 429 4.85 -21.46 19.71
CA GLY A 429 5.08 -21.98 18.38
C GLY A 429 3.73 -22.35 17.76
N VAL A 430 3.37 -21.73 16.64
CA VAL A 430 2.01 -21.86 16.09
C VAL A 430 2.04 -22.36 14.66
N LEU A 431 1.29 -23.43 14.38
CA LEU A 431 0.92 -23.86 13.05
C LEU A 431 -0.55 -23.49 12.81
N PHE A 432 -0.81 -22.47 12.01
CA PHE A 432 -2.17 -22.11 11.59
C PHE A 432 -2.67 -23.03 10.47
N GLN A 433 -3.97 -23.07 10.27
CA GLN A 433 -4.60 -23.83 9.17
C GLN A 433 -4.20 -23.27 7.79
N ASP A 434 -4.09 -21.95 7.68
CA ASP A 434 -3.74 -21.16 6.48
C ASP A 434 -2.28 -20.72 6.48
N TYR A 435 -1.36 -21.64 6.83
CA TYR A 435 0.06 -21.35 6.82
C TYR A 435 0.60 -21.09 5.41
N GLU A 436 1.55 -20.14 5.31
CA GLU A 436 2.24 -19.84 4.07
C GLU A 436 3.75 -20.03 4.19
N LEU A 437 4.36 -20.47 3.10
CA LEU A 437 5.81 -20.49 2.94
C LEU A 437 6.22 -19.27 2.14
N ILE A 438 7.30 -18.64 2.58
CA ILE A 438 7.86 -17.46 1.90
C ILE A 438 8.75 -17.95 0.75
N ALA A 439 8.68 -17.29 -0.41
CA ALA A 439 9.54 -17.56 -1.57
C ALA A 439 11.00 -17.15 -1.26
N THR A 440 11.67 -17.93 -0.44
CA THR A 440 13.06 -17.81 -0.02
C THR A 440 13.62 -19.22 0.25
N ASP A 441 14.86 -19.32 0.72
CA ASP A 441 15.47 -20.61 1.04
C ASP A 441 14.77 -21.35 2.20
N LEU A 442 15.02 -22.66 2.26
CA LEU A 442 14.46 -23.54 3.29
C LEU A 442 14.95 -23.14 4.70
N ALA A 443 16.20 -22.70 4.83
CA ALA A 443 16.75 -22.27 6.11
C ALA A 443 15.93 -21.15 6.74
N ARG A 444 15.64 -20.09 5.97
CA ARG A 444 14.83 -18.95 6.42
C ARG A 444 13.38 -19.33 6.70
N ASN A 445 12.84 -20.28 5.94
CA ASN A 445 11.49 -20.77 6.19
C ASN A 445 11.40 -21.57 7.51
N ILE A 446 12.46 -22.27 7.91
CA ILE A 446 12.51 -23.02 9.17
C ILE A 446 12.82 -22.11 10.34
N SER A 447 13.86 -21.25 10.24
CA SER A 447 14.25 -20.39 11.35
C SER A 447 13.26 -19.27 11.62
N ALA A 448 12.59 -18.77 10.57
CA ALA A 448 11.73 -17.58 10.61
C ALA A 448 12.41 -16.37 11.29
N ASP A 449 13.74 -16.32 11.27
CA ASP A 449 14.60 -15.34 11.94
C ASP A 449 15.77 -14.97 10.99
N ASN A 450 16.41 -13.84 11.25
CA ASN A 450 17.62 -13.40 10.53
C ASN A 450 18.92 -13.97 11.13
N LYS A 451 18.83 -14.81 12.17
CA LYS A 451 20.00 -15.45 12.78
C LYS A 451 20.49 -16.62 11.93
N PRO A 452 21.79 -16.97 12.02
CA PRO A 452 22.31 -18.20 11.40
C PRO A 452 21.53 -19.42 11.88
N LEU A 453 21.19 -20.31 10.95
CA LEU A 453 20.47 -21.53 11.25
C LEU A 453 21.31 -22.47 12.15
N ASP A 454 20.76 -22.92 13.25
CA ASP A 454 21.32 -24.05 14.01
C ASP A 454 20.98 -25.35 13.27
N ILE A 455 21.98 -25.89 12.57
CA ILE A 455 21.80 -27.06 11.71
C ILE A 455 21.35 -28.30 12.53
N LYS A 456 21.88 -28.49 13.72
CA LYS A 456 21.51 -29.67 14.55
C LYS A 456 20.03 -29.61 14.94
N LYS A 457 19.61 -28.44 15.38
CA LYS A 457 18.21 -28.16 15.74
C LYS A 457 17.28 -28.27 14.54
N ALA A 458 17.72 -27.80 13.38
CA ALA A 458 16.97 -27.88 12.13
C ALA A 458 16.84 -29.34 11.64
N ASP A 459 17.92 -30.11 11.70
CA ASP A 459 17.89 -31.57 11.37
C ASP A 459 16.88 -32.33 12.24
N GLU A 460 16.86 -32.05 13.54
CA GLU A 460 15.88 -32.65 14.45
C GLU A 460 14.45 -32.22 14.12
N ALA A 461 14.23 -30.95 13.85
CA ALA A 461 12.92 -30.43 13.46
C ALA A 461 12.42 -31.09 12.16
N LEU A 462 13.30 -31.22 11.15
CA LEU A 462 12.97 -31.89 9.89
C LEU A 462 12.66 -33.39 10.07
N LYS A 463 13.37 -34.09 10.96
CA LYS A 463 13.08 -35.50 11.32
C LYS A 463 11.72 -35.62 12.00
N LYS A 464 11.46 -34.79 13.00
CA LYS A 464 10.21 -34.79 13.77
C LYS A 464 8.99 -34.34 12.92
N SER A 465 9.19 -33.51 11.91
CA SER A 465 8.12 -33.09 10.96
C SER A 465 7.90 -34.06 9.80
N ALA A 466 8.64 -35.19 9.73
CA ALA A 466 8.62 -36.14 8.62
C ALA A 466 9.02 -35.55 7.26
N PHE A 467 9.82 -34.48 7.24
CA PHE A 467 10.35 -33.89 5.99
C PHE A 467 11.78 -34.35 5.67
N TRP A 468 12.46 -35.00 6.60
CA TRP A 468 13.87 -35.36 6.50
C TRP A 468 14.23 -36.19 5.27
N GLU A 469 13.44 -37.20 4.91
CA GLU A 469 13.73 -38.03 3.74
C GLU A 469 13.65 -37.24 2.43
N LYS A 470 12.71 -36.33 2.34
CA LYS A 470 12.61 -35.42 1.21
C LYS A 470 13.76 -34.41 1.19
N PHE A 471 14.11 -33.86 2.36
CA PHE A 471 15.23 -32.92 2.50
C PHE A 471 16.54 -33.51 1.94
N LYS A 472 16.86 -34.77 2.21
CA LYS A 472 18.05 -35.43 1.67
C LYS A 472 18.10 -35.50 0.15
N THR A 473 16.98 -35.37 -0.53
CA THR A 473 16.89 -35.35 -2.00
C THR A 473 17.05 -33.97 -2.60
N LEU A 474 17.06 -32.92 -1.78
CA LEU A 474 17.20 -31.55 -2.26
C LEU A 474 18.67 -31.24 -2.58
N PRO A 475 18.99 -30.77 -3.81
CA PRO A 475 20.37 -30.63 -4.25
C PRO A 475 21.18 -29.59 -3.46
N ASN A 476 20.51 -28.53 -2.97
CA ASN A 476 21.14 -27.42 -2.26
C ASN A 476 20.87 -27.45 -0.75
N GLY A 477 20.33 -28.56 -0.21
CA GLY A 477 20.03 -28.69 1.23
C GLY A 477 19.22 -27.51 1.77
N TYR A 478 19.71 -26.85 2.81
CA TYR A 478 19.07 -25.70 3.43
C TYR A 478 18.99 -24.43 2.57
N GLU A 479 19.88 -24.29 1.56
CA GLU A 479 19.90 -23.17 0.62
C GLU A 479 18.91 -23.37 -0.54
N THR A 480 18.16 -24.48 -0.56
CA THR A 480 17.15 -24.76 -1.58
C THR A 480 16.08 -23.69 -1.54
N GLN A 481 15.92 -22.95 -2.65
CA GLN A 481 14.85 -21.96 -2.81
C GLN A 481 13.49 -22.65 -2.84
N LEU A 482 12.56 -22.17 -2.01
CA LEU A 482 11.18 -22.64 -2.03
C LEU A 482 10.37 -21.79 -3.00
N THR A 483 9.52 -22.47 -3.75
CA THR A 483 8.74 -21.97 -4.88
C THR A 483 9.60 -21.62 -6.12
N LYS A 484 8.95 -21.48 -7.28
CA LYS A 484 9.60 -21.08 -8.54
C LYS A 484 9.34 -19.62 -8.90
N GLU A 485 9.00 -18.80 -7.92
CA GLU A 485 8.63 -17.40 -8.17
C GLU A 485 9.83 -16.56 -8.60
N PHE A 486 11.00 -16.82 -8.04
CA PHE A 486 12.24 -16.07 -8.31
C PHE A 486 13.37 -16.94 -8.87
N ASP A 487 13.24 -18.27 -8.81
CA ASP A 487 14.25 -19.22 -9.26
C ASP A 487 13.56 -20.40 -9.94
N GLU A 488 13.78 -20.58 -11.25
CA GLU A 488 13.21 -21.69 -12.04
C GLU A 488 13.65 -23.06 -11.53
N SER A 489 14.84 -23.16 -10.89
CA SER A 489 15.34 -24.37 -10.24
C SER A 489 14.75 -24.60 -8.86
N GLY A 490 13.95 -23.65 -8.35
CA GLY A 490 13.36 -23.70 -7.02
C GLY A 490 12.47 -24.92 -6.81
N PHE A 491 12.48 -25.45 -5.59
CA PHE A 491 11.63 -26.55 -5.18
C PHE A 491 10.20 -26.04 -4.90
N ASN A 492 9.23 -26.57 -5.62
CA ASN A 492 7.82 -26.24 -5.37
C ASN A 492 7.17 -27.36 -4.54
N PRO A 493 7.03 -27.19 -3.20
CA PRO A 493 6.52 -28.23 -2.33
C PRO A 493 5.03 -28.50 -2.57
N SER A 494 4.64 -29.77 -2.52
CA SER A 494 3.23 -30.18 -2.47
C SER A 494 2.55 -29.71 -1.18
N GLY A 495 1.22 -29.75 -1.10
CA GLY A 495 0.49 -29.33 0.10
C GLY A 495 0.96 -30.02 1.38
N GLY A 496 1.18 -31.34 1.33
CA GLY A 496 1.70 -32.10 2.46
C GLY A 496 3.17 -31.75 2.81
N GLU A 497 4.02 -31.49 1.81
CA GLU A 497 5.38 -31.03 2.03
C GLU A 497 5.43 -29.61 2.62
N LYS A 498 4.57 -28.71 2.16
CA LYS A 498 4.39 -27.37 2.76
C LYS A 498 4.05 -27.49 4.24
N GLN A 499 3.11 -28.37 4.59
CA GLN A 499 2.69 -28.60 5.96
C GLN A 499 3.83 -29.14 6.84
N LYS A 500 4.62 -30.10 6.32
CA LYS A 500 5.79 -30.64 7.01
C LYS A 500 6.87 -29.58 7.28
N ILE A 501 7.11 -28.68 6.32
CA ILE A 501 8.04 -27.55 6.49
C ILE A 501 7.51 -26.55 7.53
N ALA A 502 6.22 -26.20 7.46
CA ALA A 502 5.60 -25.31 8.45
C ALA A 502 5.62 -25.91 9.86
N LEU A 503 5.44 -27.23 10.00
CA LEU A 503 5.61 -27.95 11.27
C LEU A 503 7.06 -27.94 11.74
N ALA A 504 8.04 -28.10 10.84
CA ALA A 504 9.46 -28.00 11.18
C ALA A 504 9.80 -26.62 11.75
N ARG A 505 9.22 -25.52 11.21
CA ARG A 505 9.34 -24.17 11.75
C ARG A 505 8.90 -24.08 13.21
N VAL A 506 7.75 -24.67 13.54
CA VAL A 506 7.20 -24.68 14.89
C VAL A 506 8.10 -25.47 15.85
N LEU A 507 8.59 -26.61 15.42
CA LEU A 507 9.47 -27.47 16.22
C LEU A 507 10.87 -26.87 16.40
N TYR A 508 11.37 -26.15 15.38
CA TYR A 508 12.63 -25.42 15.45
C TYR A 508 12.57 -24.25 16.43
N ALA A 509 11.45 -23.56 16.52
CA ALA A 509 11.27 -22.45 17.46
C ALA A 509 11.45 -22.89 18.92
N ASP A 510 11.15 -24.13 19.24
CA ASP A 510 11.33 -24.77 20.57
C ASP A 510 10.58 -24.04 21.71
N SER A 511 9.41 -23.50 21.40
CA SER A 511 8.58 -22.72 22.31
C SER A 511 7.98 -23.54 23.44
N ASP A 512 7.65 -22.89 24.57
CA ASP A 512 7.02 -23.53 25.74
C ASP A 512 5.59 -24.02 25.45
N ILE A 513 4.88 -23.31 24.57
CA ILE A 513 3.51 -23.62 24.19
C ILE A 513 3.45 -23.82 22.68
N ILE A 514 2.94 -24.97 22.26
CA ILE A 514 2.78 -25.34 20.85
C ILE A 514 1.29 -25.37 20.53
N ILE A 515 0.88 -24.62 19.50
CA ILE A 515 -0.49 -24.61 18.99
C ILE A 515 -0.49 -25.19 17.58
N LEU A 516 -1.29 -26.23 17.36
CA LEU A 516 -1.42 -26.90 16.08
C LEU A 516 -2.89 -26.84 15.62
N ASP A 517 -3.18 -26.01 14.60
CA ASP A 517 -4.51 -25.87 14.02
C ASP A 517 -4.64 -26.78 12.79
N GLU A 518 -5.42 -27.85 12.91
CA GLU A 518 -5.63 -28.91 11.92
C GLU A 518 -4.33 -29.46 11.28
N PRO A 519 -3.37 -29.91 12.10
CA PRO A 519 -2.01 -30.22 11.63
C PRO A 519 -1.92 -31.46 10.73
N SER A 520 -2.98 -32.23 10.57
CA SER A 520 -3.01 -33.44 9.74
C SER A 520 -3.81 -33.29 8.45
N GLY A 521 -4.31 -32.08 8.14
CA GLY A 521 -5.25 -31.85 7.04
C GLY A 521 -4.77 -32.31 5.65
N ALA A 522 -3.48 -32.10 5.34
CA ALA A 522 -2.86 -32.46 4.05
C ALA A 522 -1.81 -33.60 4.18
N LEU A 523 -1.70 -34.26 5.35
CA LEU A 523 -0.70 -35.31 5.58
C LEU A 523 -1.20 -36.68 5.12
N ASP A 524 -0.27 -37.47 4.60
CA ASP A 524 -0.46 -38.92 4.39
C ASP A 524 -0.52 -39.69 5.73
N PRO A 525 -1.05 -40.91 5.78
CA PRO A 525 -1.20 -41.67 7.02
C PRO A 525 0.11 -41.90 7.79
N ILE A 526 1.24 -42.04 7.09
CA ILE A 526 2.55 -42.24 7.72
C ILE A 526 3.02 -40.95 8.39
N ALA A 527 2.85 -39.81 7.69
CA ALA A 527 3.19 -38.50 8.23
C ALA A 527 2.27 -38.12 9.41
N GLU A 528 0.97 -38.45 9.34
CA GLU A 528 0.04 -38.28 10.46
C GLU A 528 0.44 -39.11 11.68
N TYR A 529 0.82 -40.38 11.48
CA TYR A 529 1.35 -41.23 12.56
C TYR A 529 2.61 -40.59 13.16
N THR A 530 3.55 -40.14 12.34
CA THR A 530 4.79 -39.48 12.80
C THR A 530 4.48 -38.23 13.59
N LEU A 531 3.55 -37.39 13.13
CA LEU A 531 3.10 -36.20 13.84
C LEU A 531 2.53 -36.55 15.21
N ASN A 532 1.60 -37.51 15.28
CA ASN A 532 0.98 -37.94 16.53
C ASN A 532 2.03 -38.51 17.51
N LYS A 533 3.00 -39.29 17.02
CA LYS A 533 4.14 -39.76 17.78
C LYS A 533 4.99 -38.60 18.29
N THR A 534 5.35 -37.64 17.42
CA THR A 534 6.10 -36.42 17.80
C THR A 534 5.38 -35.64 18.89
N VAL A 535 4.09 -35.39 18.74
CA VAL A 535 3.27 -34.69 19.76
C VAL A 535 3.28 -35.45 21.09
N THR A 536 3.22 -36.80 21.06
CA THR A 536 3.25 -37.65 22.26
C THR A 536 4.61 -37.60 22.94
N GLU A 537 5.69 -37.56 22.15
CA GLU A 537 7.08 -37.55 22.61
C GLU A 537 7.58 -36.13 23.01
N LEU A 538 6.83 -35.09 22.72
CA LEU A 538 7.16 -33.75 23.23
C LEU A 538 7.22 -33.81 24.76
N SER A 539 8.28 -33.19 25.32
CA SER A 539 8.56 -33.31 26.75
C SER A 539 7.37 -32.81 27.59
N SER A 540 7.29 -33.32 28.82
CA SER A 540 6.27 -32.94 29.81
C SER A 540 6.34 -31.42 30.17
N ASP A 541 7.39 -30.74 29.74
CA ASP A 541 7.55 -29.31 29.98
C ASP A 541 6.81 -28.43 28.96
N LYS A 542 6.41 -29.00 27.81
CA LYS A 542 5.75 -28.24 26.73
C LYS A 542 4.25 -28.46 26.75
N THR A 543 3.51 -27.38 26.80
CA THR A 543 2.05 -27.39 26.64
C THR A 543 1.70 -27.48 25.17
N VAL A 544 0.84 -28.41 24.78
CA VAL A 544 0.40 -28.61 23.40
C VAL A 544 -1.11 -28.40 23.28
N ILE A 545 -1.52 -27.49 22.46
CA ILE A 545 -2.94 -27.23 22.15
C ILE A 545 -3.19 -27.64 20.71
N ILE A 546 -4.07 -28.59 20.49
CA ILE A 546 -4.37 -29.12 19.16
C ILE A 546 -5.82 -28.85 18.83
N ILE A 547 -6.05 -28.14 17.72
CA ILE A 547 -7.36 -28.10 17.10
C ILE A 547 -7.44 -29.23 16.10
N SER A 548 -8.35 -30.14 16.29
CA SER A 548 -8.56 -31.22 15.34
C SER A 548 -10.02 -31.66 15.34
N HIS A 549 -10.47 -32.03 14.17
CA HIS A 549 -11.72 -32.77 13.99
C HIS A 549 -11.45 -34.25 13.73
N ARG A 550 -10.19 -34.72 13.78
CA ARG A 550 -9.82 -36.14 13.57
C ARG A 550 -9.72 -36.90 14.87
N LEU A 551 -10.28 -38.12 14.88
CA LEU A 551 -10.32 -39.00 16.03
C LEU A 551 -8.93 -39.47 16.51
N SER A 552 -8.02 -39.70 15.56
CA SER A 552 -6.65 -40.13 15.82
C SER A 552 -5.89 -39.14 16.72
N THR A 553 -6.10 -37.86 16.54
CA THR A 553 -5.38 -36.80 17.26
C THR A 553 -5.98 -36.52 18.65
N THR A 554 -7.32 -36.59 18.79
CA THR A 554 -8.01 -36.29 20.06
C THR A 554 -7.77 -37.34 21.12
N ARG A 555 -7.48 -38.58 20.72
CA ARG A 555 -7.27 -39.72 21.63
C ARG A 555 -5.99 -39.61 22.48
N PHE A 556 -5.00 -38.87 22.02
CA PHE A 556 -3.72 -38.68 22.72
C PHE A 556 -3.70 -37.46 23.65
N ALA A 557 -4.79 -36.67 23.69
CA ALA A 557 -4.88 -35.50 24.55
C ALA A 557 -5.21 -35.90 26.00
N ASP A 558 -4.51 -35.28 26.96
CA ASP A 558 -4.77 -35.44 28.38
C ASP A 558 -6.13 -34.87 28.77
N LYS A 559 -6.55 -33.81 28.02
CA LYS A 559 -7.82 -33.12 28.21
C LYS A 559 -8.41 -32.68 26.87
N ILE A 560 -9.72 -32.79 26.78
CA ILE A 560 -10.50 -32.36 25.62
C ILE A 560 -11.49 -31.31 26.06
N TYR A 561 -11.59 -30.18 25.29
CA TYR A 561 -12.65 -29.22 25.39
C TYR A 561 -13.50 -29.28 24.12
N MET A 562 -14.80 -29.52 24.29
CA MET A 562 -15.77 -29.47 23.19
C MET A 562 -16.42 -28.08 23.13
N LEU A 563 -16.21 -27.38 22.02
CA LEU A 563 -16.80 -26.07 21.75
C LEU A 563 -18.04 -26.22 20.86
N ALA A 564 -19.11 -25.51 21.20
CA ALA A 564 -20.28 -25.34 20.35
C ALA A 564 -20.90 -23.96 20.59
N ASN A 565 -21.27 -23.26 19.50
CA ASN A 565 -21.93 -21.95 19.55
C ASN A 565 -21.20 -20.88 20.40
N GLY A 566 -19.85 -20.95 20.44
CA GLY A 566 -19.02 -20.02 21.20
C GLY A 566 -18.85 -20.36 22.68
N GLU A 567 -19.31 -21.51 23.15
CA GLU A 567 -19.23 -21.95 24.53
C GLU A 567 -18.52 -23.31 24.65
N ILE A 568 -17.90 -23.60 25.82
CA ILE A 568 -17.39 -24.92 26.15
C ILE A 568 -18.52 -25.73 26.77
N ILE A 569 -19.03 -26.71 26.03
CA ILE A 569 -20.19 -27.53 26.45
C ILE A 569 -19.79 -28.80 27.18
N GLU A 570 -18.61 -29.34 26.90
CA GLU A 570 -18.09 -30.55 27.51
C GLU A 570 -16.59 -30.45 27.75
N SER A 571 -16.09 -31.05 28.83
CA SER A 571 -14.65 -31.17 29.09
C SER A 571 -14.30 -32.43 29.86
N GLY A 572 -13.20 -33.09 29.48
CA GLY A 572 -12.74 -34.30 30.13
C GLY A 572 -11.71 -35.08 29.32
N THR A 573 -11.39 -36.30 29.74
CA THR A 573 -10.60 -37.24 28.93
C THR A 573 -11.48 -37.87 27.85
N HIS A 574 -10.85 -38.48 26.85
CA HIS A 574 -11.56 -39.22 25.81
C HIS A 574 -12.56 -40.26 26.38
N GLU A 575 -12.09 -41.11 27.32
CA GLU A 575 -12.92 -42.16 27.90
C GLU A 575 -14.11 -41.59 28.68
N LYS A 576 -13.90 -40.48 29.40
CA LYS A 576 -14.95 -39.83 30.17
C LYS A 576 -16.04 -39.27 29.24
N LEU A 577 -15.62 -38.57 28.17
CA LEU A 577 -16.56 -37.92 27.23
C LEU A 577 -17.33 -38.95 26.39
N ILE A 578 -16.69 -40.06 26.00
CA ILE A 578 -17.41 -41.17 25.34
C ILE A 578 -18.47 -41.78 26.25
N LYS A 579 -18.17 -41.99 27.54
CA LYS A 579 -19.12 -42.55 28.54
C LYS A 579 -20.28 -41.58 28.81
N GLN A 580 -20.02 -40.25 28.76
CA GLN A 580 -21.07 -39.26 28.94
C GLN A 580 -22.10 -39.24 27.80
N ASN A 581 -21.76 -39.84 26.65
CA ASN A 581 -22.65 -39.96 25.48
C ASN A 581 -23.22 -38.63 25.01
N GLY A 582 -22.45 -37.55 25.15
CA GLY A 582 -22.81 -36.19 24.75
C GLY A 582 -22.45 -35.86 23.30
N LYS A 583 -22.29 -34.55 23.00
CA LYS A 583 -21.96 -34.06 21.67
C LYS A 583 -20.58 -34.55 21.18
N TYR A 584 -19.61 -34.69 22.06
CA TYR A 584 -18.32 -35.25 21.71
C TYR A 584 -18.47 -36.72 21.26
N ALA A 585 -19.22 -37.53 22.00
CA ALA A 585 -19.45 -38.95 21.66
C ALA A 585 -20.25 -39.09 20.35
N GLU A 586 -21.20 -38.19 20.09
CA GLU A 586 -21.94 -38.12 18.82
C GLU A 586 -21.00 -37.82 17.65
N MET A 587 -20.17 -36.79 17.77
CA MET A 587 -19.16 -36.41 16.75
C MET A 587 -18.18 -37.56 16.49
N PHE A 588 -17.72 -38.22 17.55
CA PHE A 588 -16.82 -39.36 17.46
C PHE A 588 -17.46 -40.52 16.69
N ARG A 589 -18.71 -40.89 16.98
CA ARG A 589 -19.43 -41.96 16.25
C ARG A 589 -19.61 -41.68 14.78
N LEU A 590 -20.05 -40.46 14.44
CA LEU A 590 -20.22 -40.03 13.05
C LEU A 590 -18.92 -40.12 12.24
N GLN A 591 -17.78 -39.88 12.87
CA GLN A 591 -16.49 -40.03 12.21
C GLN A 591 -16.06 -41.52 12.11
N ALA A 592 -16.29 -42.31 13.16
CA ALA A 592 -15.95 -43.72 13.17
C ALA A 592 -16.74 -44.54 12.13
N GLU A 593 -17.99 -44.13 11.84
CA GLU A 593 -18.83 -44.75 10.78
C GLU A 593 -18.23 -44.58 9.37
N LYS A 594 -17.44 -43.52 9.12
CA LYS A 594 -16.75 -43.32 7.83
C LYS A 594 -15.56 -44.24 7.61
N TYR A 595 -15.09 -44.94 8.66
CA TYR A 595 -13.97 -45.87 8.61
C TYR A 595 -14.41 -47.36 8.74
N ARG A 596 -15.70 -47.59 8.82
CA ARG A 596 -16.30 -48.92 8.69
C ARG A 596 -16.83 -49.11 7.27
#